data_e9725aeb76d78f065066018295345146
#
_entry.id   e9725aeb76d78f065066018295345146
#
_cell.length_a   1.000
_cell.length_b   1.000
_cell.length_c   1.000
_cell.angle_alpha   90.00
_cell.angle_beta   90.00
_cell.angle_gamma   90.00
#
_symmetry.space_group_name_H-M   'P 1'
#
loop_
_entity.id
_entity.type
_entity.pdbx_description
1 polymer ?
#
loop_
_entity_poly.entity_id
_entity_poly.type
_entity_poly.pdbx_seq_one_letter_code
_entity_poly.pdbx_strand_id
1 'polypeptide(L)'
;RFDSAMLMKDLPRASGDHYRILDCGMKSFPIEALSHAPLTAMMKCVKENGIKPGDVAEIKVEVIARAADILGDPHKYRPDSKETADHSLPYCMAVGLVDGMVTPLQFKEERVLDKSLIPVMDKVKVVANEEFEKLFPKFQPSQVTISTTAGKSFTKRVDVPKGDPRDPMTAEEIGVKFHALGDSVIGKAACDRLSAAILGMEKIGNVRELTALTVRA
;
A
#
# COMPACT_ATOMS: atom_id res chain seq x y z
N ARG A 1 -20.50 3.63 -24.87
CA ARG A 1 -21.44 2.59 -25.35
C ARG A 1 -20.83 1.24 -25.01
N PHE A 2 -21.57 0.38 -24.34
CA PHE A 2 -21.09 -0.95 -23.95
C PHE A 2 -21.01 -1.84 -25.22
N ASP A 3 -19.86 -2.45 -25.45
CA ASP A 3 -19.64 -3.39 -26.56
C ASP A 3 -19.44 -4.80 -26.00
N SER A 4 -20.50 -5.60 -26.02
CA SER A 4 -20.47 -6.97 -25.55
C SER A 4 -19.59 -7.88 -26.41
N ALA A 5 -19.46 -7.60 -27.72
CA ALA A 5 -18.61 -8.40 -28.61
C ALA A 5 -17.12 -8.23 -28.27
N MET A 6 -16.72 -7.03 -27.90
CA MET A 6 -15.34 -6.75 -27.43
C MET A 6 -15.03 -7.49 -26.13
N LEU A 7 -15.98 -7.50 -25.16
CA LEU A 7 -15.83 -8.25 -23.90
C LEU A 7 -15.70 -9.76 -24.15
N MET A 8 -16.53 -10.31 -25.05
CA MET A 8 -16.52 -11.74 -25.33
C MET A 8 -15.22 -12.21 -26.00
N LYS A 9 -14.47 -11.33 -26.67
CA LYS A 9 -13.13 -11.64 -27.21
C LYS A 9 -12.08 -11.84 -26.14
N ASP A 10 -12.22 -11.12 -25.01
CA ASP A 10 -11.25 -11.11 -23.90
C ASP A 10 -11.54 -12.21 -22.87
N LEU A 11 -12.63 -12.99 -23.02
CA LEU A 11 -12.91 -14.11 -22.14
C LEU A 11 -12.06 -15.34 -22.55
N PRO A 12 -11.36 -15.96 -21.60
CA PRO A 12 -10.65 -17.22 -21.83
C PRO A 12 -11.62 -18.29 -22.32
N ARG A 13 -11.24 -19.03 -23.38
CA ARG A 13 -12.08 -20.06 -24.02
C ARG A 13 -11.50 -21.46 -23.96
N ALA A 14 -10.21 -21.57 -23.63
CA ALA A 14 -9.50 -22.84 -23.56
C ALA A 14 -8.50 -22.86 -22.40
N SER A 15 -8.05 -24.07 -22.04
CA SER A 15 -6.94 -24.24 -21.10
C SER A 15 -5.66 -23.63 -21.67
N GLY A 16 -4.98 -22.80 -20.90
CA GLY A 16 -3.77 -22.08 -21.32
C GLY A 16 -4.02 -20.65 -21.81
N ASP A 17 -5.28 -20.22 -21.97
CA ASP A 17 -5.58 -18.83 -22.23
C ASP A 17 -5.19 -17.95 -21.03
N HIS A 18 -4.83 -16.70 -21.32
CA HIS A 18 -4.52 -15.75 -20.27
C HIS A 18 -5.79 -15.23 -19.57
N TYR A 19 -5.85 -15.41 -18.26
CA TYR A 19 -6.96 -14.92 -17.42
C TYR A 19 -6.66 -13.52 -16.91
N ARG A 20 -7.58 -12.57 -17.12
CA ARG A 20 -7.45 -11.16 -16.70
C ARG A 20 -7.22 -10.98 -15.20
N ILE A 21 -7.65 -11.95 -14.37
CA ILE A 21 -7.36 -11.91 -12.94
C ILE A 21 -5.86 -11.93 -12.64
N LEU A 22 -5.04 -12.48 -13.53
CA LEU A 22 -3.59 -12.52 -13.42
C LEU A 22 -2.94 -11.15 -13.66
N ASP A 23 -3.67 -10.22 -14.29
CA ASP A 23 -3.26 -8.83 -14.49
C ASP A 23 -3.64 -7.93 -13.29
N CYS A 24 -4.36 -8.47 -12.30
CA CYS A 24 -4.81 -7.71 -11.15
C CYS A 24 -3.76 -7.71 -10.04
N GLY A 25 -3.45 -6.51 -9.53
CA GLY A 25 -2.60 -6.34 -8.37
C GLY A 25 -3.37 -6.46 -7.05
N MET A 26 -2.65 -6.75 -5.99
CA MET A 26 -3.15 -6.71 -4.62
C MET A 26 -2.50 -5.55 -3.86
N LYS A 27 -3.29 -4.63 -3.33
CA LYS A 27 -2.76 -3.52 -2.50
C LYS A 27 -2.03 -4.07 -1.27
N SER A 28 -0.77 -3.69 -1.09
CA SER A 28 0.02 -4.04 0.10
C SER A 28 -0.37 -3.22 1.32
N PHE A 29 -0.91 -2.00 1.11
CA PHE A 29 -1.31 -1.06 2.14
C PHE A 29 -2.76 -0.61 1.92
N PRO A 30 -3.51 -0.23 2.97
CA PRO A 30 -4.88 0.26 2.87
C PRO A 30 -4.94 1.77 2.52
N ILE A 31 -4.29 2.16 1.42
CA ILE A 31 -4.12 3.56 0.98
C ILE A 31 -4.51 3.73 -0.50
N GLU A 32 -4.52 4.96 -0.96
CA GLU A 32 -4.73 5.30 -2.37
C GLU A 32 -3.63 4.65 -3.26
N ALA A 33 -3.97 4.29 -4.49
CA ALA A 33 -3.11 3.47 -5.36
C ALA A 33 -1.77 4.11 -5.71
N LEU A 34 -1.74 5.42 -5.99
CA LEU A 34 -0.52 6.15 -6.35
C LEU A 34 0.43 6.34 -5.14
N SER A 35 -0.04 6.09 -3.91
CA SER A 35 0.77 6.13 -2.69
C SER A 35 1.61 4.87 -2.46
N HIS A 36 1.33 3.76 -3.16
CA HIS A 36 2.01 2.48 -2.90
C HIS A 36 3.49 2.49 -3.26
N ALA A 37 3.86 3.00 -4.44
CA ALA A 37 5.26 3.06 -4.87
C ALA A 37 6.10 3.96 -3.95
N PRO A 38 5.68 5.21 -3.61
CA PRO A 38 6.44 6.06 -2.71
C PRO A 38 6.53 5.49 -1.29
N LEU A 39 5.45 4.94 -0.74
CA LEU A 39 5.51 4.33 0.59
C LEU A 39 6.43 3.09 0.60
N THR A 40 6.37 2.25 -0.44
CA THR A 40 7.29 1.12 -0.59
C THR A 40 8.76 1.58 -0.66
N ALA A 41 9.04 2.65 -1.42
CA ALA A 41 10.37 3.23 -1.53
C ALA A 41 10.89 3.73 -0.18
N MET A 42 10.05 4.46 0.56
CA MET A 42 10.37 4.99 1.88
C MET A 42 10.64 3.87 2.89
N MET A 43 9.75 2.87 2.98
CA MET A 43 9.89 1.74 3.93
C MET A 43 11.18 0.94 3.63
N LYS A 44 11.49 0.68 2.35
CA LYS A 44 12.75 0.03 1.95
C LYS A 44 13.96 0.89 2.33
N CYS A 45 13.93 2.19 2.03
CA CYS A 45 15.02 3.12 2.35
C CYS A 45 15.32 3.14 3.86
N VAL A 46 14.27 3.27 4.68
CA VAL A 46 14.37 3.25 6.15
C VAL A 46 14.97 1.94 6.66
N LYS A 47 14.44 0.80 6.19
CA LYS A 47 14.89 -0.53 6.62
C LYS A 47 16.34 -0.82 6.23
N GLU A 48 16.70 -0.54 4.98
CA GLU A 48 18.04 -0.83 4.43
C GLU A 48 19.14 0.00 5.11
N ASN A 49 18.81 1.19 5.58
CA ASN A 49 19.79 2.14 6.16
C ASN A 49 19.65 2.32 7.68
N GLY A 50 18.71 1.63 8.32
CA GLY A 50 18.50 1.70 9.77
C GLY A 50 18.08 3.10 10.27
N ILE A 51 17.36 3.87 9.43
CA ILE A 51 16.96 5.25 9.73
C ILE A 51 15.87 5.25 10.81
N LYS A 52 16.05 6.08 11.85
CA LYS A 52 15.06 6.28 12.91
C LYS A 52 14.29 7.58 12.66
N PRO A 53 13.04 7.72 13.15
CA PRO A 53 12.23 8.94 12.96
C PRO A 53 12.95 10.22 13.41
N GLY A 54 13.70 10.16 14.51
CA GLY A 54 14.49 11.28 15.05
C GLY A 54 15.67 11.70 14.17
N ASP A 55 16.16 10.83 13.31
CA ASP A 55 17.30 11.11 12.44
C ASP A 55 16.88 11.91 11.19
N VAL A 56 15.58 11.97 10.87
CA VAL A 56 15.07 12.53 9.62
C VAL A 56 14.96 14.06 9.70
N ALA A 57 15.62 14.73 8.77
CA ALA A 57 15.49 16.18 8.55
C ALA A 57 14.45 16.49 7.47
N GLU A 58 14.47 15.75 6.34
CA GLU A 58 13.55 15.92 5.21
C GLU A 58 13.29 14.58 4.53
N ILE A 59 12.08 14.43 3.98
CA ILE A 59 11.68 13.32 3.10
C ILE A 59 11.18 13.94 1.79
N LYS A 60 12.01 13.95 0.75
CA LYS A 60 11.61 14.36 -0.59
C LYS A 60 11.00 13.16 -1.31
N VAL A 61 9.78 13.33 -1.82
CA VAL A 61 9.01 12.30 -2.53
C VAL A 61 8.76 12.77 -3.96
N GLU A 62 9.42 12.16 -4.92
CA GLU A 62 9.27 12.44 -6.34
C GLU A 62 8.30 11.41 -6.95
N VAL A 63 7.24 11.89 -7.58
CA VAL A 63 6.15 11.08 -8.16
C VAL A 63 5.68 11.69 -9.47
N ILE A 64 4.75 11.01 -10.17
CA ILE A 64 4.08 11.59 -11.34
C ILE A 64 3.25 12.82 -10.94
N ALA A 65 3.02 13.75 -11.88
CA ALA A 65 2.35 15.02 -11.62
C ALA A 65 0.96 14.82 -10.98
N ARG A 66 0.19 13.85 -11.49
CA ARG A 66 -1.13 13.52 -10.93
C ARG A 66 -1.07 13.07 -9.47
N ALA A 67 -0.05 12.31 -9.10
CA ALA A 67 0.11 11.87 -7.70
C ALA A 67 0.52 13.03 -6.80
N ALA A 68 1.39 13.93 -7.27
CA ALA A 68 1.78 15.11 -6.52
C ALA A 68 0.58 16.03 -6.25
N ASP A 69 -0.27 16.24 -7.27
CA ASP A 69 -1.47 17.08 -7.18
C ASP A 69 -2.51 16.49 -6.21
N ILE A 70 -2.86 15.20 -6.35
CA ILE A 70 -3.94 14.57 -5.58
C ILE A 70 -3.53 14.27 -4.13
N LEU A 71 -2.26 13.92 -3.89
CA LEU A 71 -1.80 13.32 -2.63
C LEU A 71 -0.88 14.23 -1.82
N GLY A 72 -0.35 15.29 -2.43
CA GLY A 72 0.65 16.18 -1.83
C GLY A 72 0.24 17.64 -1.71
N ASP A 73 -1.04 17.98 -2.00
CA ASP A 73 -1.53 19.35 -1.85
C ASP A 73 -1.52 19.81 -0.37
N PRO A 74 -1.58 21.12 -0.07
CA PRO A 74 -1.46 21.64 1.30
C PRO A 74 -2.46 21.05 2.30
N HIS A 75 -3.68 20.68 1.87
CA HIS A 75 -4.69 20.09 2.75
C HIS A 75 -4.29 18.70 3.23
N LYS A 76 -3.45 17.99 2.47
CA LYS A 76 -2.97 16.63 2.80
C LYS A 76 -2.04 16.59 4.01
N TYR A 77 -1.48 17.72 4.41
CA TYR A 77 -0.61 17.80 5.60
C TYR A 77 -1.38 17.88 6.92
N ARG A 78 -2.71 17.96 6.89
CA ARG A 78 -3.58 18.03 8.07
C ARG A 78 -4.85 17.23 7.86
N PRO A 79 -4.73 15.89 7.63
CA PRO A 79 -5.92 15.06 7.49
C PRO A 79 -6.72 15.05 8.79
N ASP A 80 -8.03 15.00 8.68
CA ASP A 80 -8.98 15.05 9.79
C ASP A 80 -9.92 13.84 9.86
N SER A 81 -9.82 12.95 8.89
CA SER A 81 -10.64 11.74 8.78
C SER A 81 -9.83 10.61 8.14
N LYS A 82 -10.35 9.38 8.25
CA LYS A 82 -9.74 8.20 7.61
C LYS A 82 -9.57 8.42 6.09
N GLU A 83 -10.61 8.93 5.43
CA GLU A 83 -10.63 9.15 3.98
C GLU A 83 -9.60 10.20 3.54
N THR A 84 -9.44 11.26 4.34
CA THR A 84 -8.42 12.29 4.04
C THR A 84 -7.01 11.77 4.32
N ALA A 85 -6.83 10.93 5.35
CA ALA A 85 -5.56 10.35 5.75
C ALA A 85 -5.03 9.29 4.76
N ASP A 86 -5.88 8.37 4.27
CA ASP A 86 -5.46 7.33 3.33
C ASP A 86 -5.21 7.86 1.90
N HIS A 87 -5.61 9.11 1.63
CA HIS A 87 -5.30 9.91 0.45
C HIS A 87 -4.28 11.02 0.74
N SER A 88 -3.55 10.95 1.85
CA SER A 88 -2.49 11.89 2.22
C SER A 88 -1.14 11.22 2.16
N LEU A 89 -0.32 11.59 1.19
CA LEU A 89 1.04 11.06 1.10
C LEU A 89 1.91 11.53 2.29
N PRO A 90 1.86 12.81 2.75
CA PRO A 90 2.56 13.22 3.97
C PRO A 90 2.18 12.39 5.20
N TYR A 91 0.90 12.10 5.40
CA TYR A 91 0.44 11.26 6.49
C TYR A 91 0.94 9.82 6.38
N CYS A 92 0.79 9.20 5.20
CA CYS A 92 1.24 7.83 4.96
C CYS A 92 2.75 7.68 5.18
N MET A 93 3.55 8.68 4.76
CA MET A 93 4.99 8.72 5.03
C MET A 93 5.28 8.84 6.53
N ALA A 94 4.56 9.73 7.23
CA ALA A 94 4.77 9.94 8.66
C ALA A 94 4.46 8.68 9.49
N VAL A 95 3.30 8.06 9.29
CA VAL A 95 2.96 6.83 10.03
C VAL A 95 3.85 5.66 9.64
N GLY A 96 4.21 5.52 8.36
CA GLY A 96 5.14 4.51 7.91
C GLY A 96 6.53 4.64 8.55
N LEU A 97 7.02 5.87 8.73
CA LEU A 97 8.30 6.14 9.38
C LEU A 97 8.22 5.90 10.90
N VAL A 98 7.17 6.39 11.56
CA VAL A 98 7.05 6.37 13.03
C VAL A 98 6.64 4.99 13.54
N ASP A 99 5.65 4.37 12.92
CA ASP A 99 5.09 3.08 13.37
C ASP A 99 5.78 1.88 12.73
N GLY A 100 6.57 2.09 11.66
CA GLY A 100 7.23 1.02 10.92
C GLY A 100 6.26 0.12 10.12
N MET A 101 4.97 0.45 10.08
CA MET A 101 3.92 -0.28 9.38
C MET A 101 2.79 0.65 8.95
N VAL A 102 2.02 0.23 7.94
CA VAL A 102 0.81 0.92 7.50
C VAL A 102 -0.30 -0.11 7.29
N THR A 103 -1.17 -0.22 8.28
CA THR A 103 -2.33 -1.12 8.35
C THR A 103 -3.58 -0.29 8.65
N PRO A 104 -4.79 -0.85 8.69
CA PRO A 104 -5.97 -0.10 9.10
C PRO A 104 -5.89 0.53 10.51
N LEU A 105 -5.01 0.04 11.37
CA LEU A 105 -4.80 0.62 12.71
C LEU A 105 -4.27 2.05 12.64
N GLN A 106 -3.42 2.37 11.64
CA GLN A 106 -2.88 3.71 11.41
C GLN A 106 -3.94 4.71 10.92
N PHE A 107 -5.13 4.23 10.52
CA PHE A 107 -6.24 5.06 10.02
C PHE A 107 -7.42 5.13 10.99
N LYS A 108 -7.24 4.71 12.24
CA LYS A 108 -8.20 4.99 13.32
C LYS A 108 -8.17 6.47 13.66
N GLU A 109 -9.32 7.01 14.07
CA GLU A 109 -9.50 8.44 14.37
C GLU A 109 -8.45 8.97 15.35
N GLU A 110 -8.20 8.24 16.45
CA GLU A 110 -7.20 8.62 17.45
C GLU A 110 -5.78 8.74 16.88
N ARG A 111 -5.42 7.95 15.85
CA ARG A 111 -4.11 8.02 15.21
C ARG A 111 -4.06 9.11 14.14
N VAL A 112 -5.14 9.29 13.39
CA VAL A 112 -5.24 10.37 12.38
C VAL A 112 -5.14 11.74 13.04
N LEU A 113 -5.78 11.93 14.18
CA LEU A 113 -5.80 13.19 14.93
C LEU A 113 -4.60 13.40 15.86
N ASP A 114 -3.66 12.44 15.89
CA ASP A 114 -2.46 12.55 16.73
C ASP A 114 -1.51 13.64 16.25
N LYS A 115 -1.47 14.73 17.00
CA LYS A 115 -0.65 15.91 16.70
C LYS A 115 0.85 15.63 16.71
N SER A 116 1.30 14.53 17.31
CA SER A 116 2.72 14.15 17.32
C SER A 116 3.25 13.81 15.93
N LEU A 117 2.37 13.49 14.96
CA LEU A 117 2.72 13.25 13.57
C LEU A 117 2.96 14.53 12.76
N ILE A 118 2.42 15.67 13.21
CA ILE A 118 2.52 16.93 12.48
C ILE A 118 3.97 17.32 12.14
N PRO A 119 4.92 17.32 13.11
CA PRO A 119 6.31 17.65 12.79
C PRO A 119 6.98 16.70 11.81
N VAL A 120 6.48 15.46 11.69
CA VAL A 120 6.99 14.48 10.72
C VAL A 120 6.39 14.72 9.34
N MET A 121 5.07 14.99 9.27
CA MET A 121 4.39 15.36 8.01
C MET A 121 5.01 16.63 7.39
N ASP A 122 5.36 17.62 8.20
CA ASP A 122 5.96 18.88 7.74
C ASP A 122 7.37 18.69 7.11
N LYS A 123 8.04 17.58 7.39
CA LYS A 123 9.31 17.20 6.74
C LYS A 123 9.13 16.57 5.36
N VAL A 124 7.92 16.16 5.00
CA VAL A 124 7.63 15.53 3.72
C VAL A 124 7.46 16.60 2.64
N LYS A 125 8.14 16.43 1.51
CA LYS A 125 8.01 17.31 0.33
C LYS A 125 7.65 16.46 -0.87
N VAL A 126 6.41 16.56 -1.32
CA VAL A 126 5.92 15.87 -2.51
C VAL A 126 6.11 16.76 -3.72
N VAL A 127 6.80 16.24 -4.74
CA VAL A 127 7.09 16.99 -5.97
C VAL A 127 6.84 16.13 -7.20
N ALA A 128 6.36 16.77 -8.27
CA ALA A 128 6.23 16.12 -9.57
C ALA A 128 7.62 15.94 -10.22
N ASN A 129 7.79 14.80 -10.92
CA ASN A 129 8.98 14.50 -11.69
C ASN A 129 8.57 14.23 -13.14
N GLU A 130 9.02 15.09 -14.07
CA GLU A 130 8.64 15.03 -15.49
C GLU A 130 9.12 13.74 -16.18
N GLU A 131 10.26 13.17 -15.75
CA GLU A 131 10.75 11.91 -16.31
C GLU A 131 9.85 10.72 -15.91
N PHE A 132 9.24 10.81 -14.71
CA PHE A 132 8.29 9.80 -14.26
C PHE A 132 6.98 9.88 -15.03
N GLU A 133 6.53 11.10 -15.39
CA GLU A 133 5.34 11.33 -16.20
C GLU A 133 5.44 10.64 -17.57
N LYS A 134 6.63 10.62 -18.19
CA LYS A 134 6.87 9.94 -19.47
C LYS A 134 6.69 8.42 -19.40
N LEU A 135 6.80 7.83 -18.21
CA LEU A 135 6.66 6.39 -17.98
C LEU A 135 5.23 5.96 -17.64
N PHE A 136 4.37 6.94 -17.28
CA PHE A 136 2.96 6.69 -16.99
C PHE A 136 2.16 6.51 -18.29
N PRO A 137 1.15 5.63 -18.40
CA PRO A 137 0.59 4.79 -17.32
C PRO A 137 1.25 3.41 -17.18
N LYS A 138 2.24 3.06 -18.01
CA LYS A 138 2.90 1.75 -17.98
C LYS A 138 3.59 1.47 -16.65
N PHE A 139 4.21 2.50 -16.07
CA PHE A 139 4.81 2.48 -14.74
C PHE A 139 4.27 3.66 -13.92
N GLN A 140 4.31 3.54 -12.63
CA GLN A 140 3.99 4.60 -11.67
C GLN A 140 5.21 4.79 -10.74
N PRO A 141 6.33 5.27 -11.31
CA PRO A 141 7.58 5.36 -10.56
C PRO A 141 7.48 6.38 -9.44
N SER A 142 8.22 6.09 -8.39
CA SER A 142 8.47 7.03 -7.31
C SER A 142 9.90 6.92 -6.83
N GLN A 143 10.46 8.04 -6.41
CA GLN A 143 11.75 8.12 -5.74
C GLN A 143 11.60 8.87 -4.43
N VAL A 144 12.10 8.25 -3.35
CA VAL A 144 12.15 8.88 -2.04
C VAL A 144 13.60 9.12 -1.66
N THR A 145 13.90 10.36 -1.29
CA THR A 145 15.19 10.76 -0.75
C THR A 145 15.00 11.22 0.69
N ILE A 146 15.65 10.55 1.64
CA ILE A 146 15.63 10.89 3.06
C ILE A 146 16.95 11.57 3.40
N SER A 147 16.88 12.82 3.79
CA SER A 147 18.01 13.57 4.35
C SER A 147 17.97 13.52 5.87
N THR A 148 19.10 13.23 6.48
CA THR A 148 19.20 13.13 7.95
C THR A 148 19.76 14.39 8.56
N THR A 149 19.50 14.61 9.85
CA THR A 149 20.07 15.71 10.66
C THR A 149 21.59 15.66 10.75
N ALA A 150 22.19 14.49 10.51
CA ALA A 150 23.64 14.30 10.43
C ALA A 150 24.23 14.62 9.03
N GLY A 151 23.43 15.17 8.12
CA GLY A 151 23.87 15.56 6.77
C GLY A 151 24.03 14.39 5.78
N LYS A 152 23.60 13.17 6.12
CA LYS A 152 23.57 12.03 5.19
C LYS A 152 22.27 12.06 4.38
N SER A 153 22.34 11.53 3.16
CA SER A 153 21.16 11.40 2.28
C SER A 153 21.10 9.99 1.70
N PHE A 154 19.89 9.41 1.70
CA PHE A 154 19.62 8.06 1.21
C PHE A 154 18.46 8.12 0.22
N THR A 155 18.63 7.49 -0.93
CA THR A 155 17.64 7.52 -2.01
C THR A 155 17.21 6.10 -2.38
N LYS A 156 15.91 5.91 -2.57
CA LYS A 156 15.32 4.67 -3.07
C LYS A 156 14.30 4.98 -4.16
N ARG A 157 14.40 4.30 -5.29
CA ARG A 157 13.44 4.35 -6.37
C ARG A 157 12.66 3.04 -6.43
N VAL A 158 11.37 3.14 -6.73
CA VAL A 158 10.45 2.02 -6.99
C VAL A 158 9.62 2.36 -8.23
N ASP A 159 9.75 1.56 -9.27
CA ASP A 159 8.99 1.72 -10.51
C ASP A 159 7.69 0.90 -10.50
N VAL A 160 7.70 -0.20 -9.75
CA VAL A 160 6.59 -1.14 -9.58
C VAL A 160 6.40 -1.41 -8.09
N PRO A 161 5.27 -1.03 -7.50
CA PRO A 161 5.02 -1.28 -6.08
C PRO A 161 4.78 -2.76 -5.81
N LYS A 162 5.09 -3.19 -4.58
CA LYS A 162 4.77 -4.55 -4.11
C LYS A 162 3.27 -4.82 -4.18
N GLY A 163 2.89 -5.97 -4.74
CA GLY A 163 1.51 -6.36 -5.00
C GLY A 163 1.03 -6.08 -6.42
N ASP A 164 1.82 -5.37 -7.24
CA ASP A 164 1.61 -5.33 -8.70
C ASP A 164 1.88 -6.73 -9.30
N PRO A 165 1.23 -7.15 -10.39
CA PRO A 165 1.50 -8.44 -11.04
C PRO A 165 2.96 -8.66 -11.45
N ARG A 166 3.73 -7.58 -11.62
CA ARG A 166 5.17 -7.61 -11.95
C ARG A 166 6.08 -7.75 -10.71
N ASP A 167 5.57 -7.45 -9.52
CA ASP A 167 6.20 -7.70 -8.20
C ASP A 167 5.13 -8.18 -7.21
N PRO A 168 4.57 -9.41 -7.42
CA PRO A 168 3.46 -9.91 -6.64
C PRO A 168 3.85 -10.13 -5.17
N MET A 169 2.86 -10.05 -4.29
CA MET A 169 3.05 -10.47 -2.90
C MET A 169 3.27 -11.98 -2.84
N THR A 170 4.22 -12.40 -2.02
CA THR A 170 4.42 -13.83 -1.70
C THR A 170 3.28 -14.35 -0.82
N ALA A 171 3.12 -15.67 -0.74
CA ALA A 171 2.14 -16.28 0.16
C ALA A 171 2.35 -15.86 1.63
N GLU A 172 3.62 -15.71 2.06
CA GLU A 172 3.95 -15.22 3.39
C GLU A 172 3.51 -13.76 3.61
N GLU A 173 3.80 -12.86 2.65
CA GLU A 173 3.38 -11.45 2.71
C GLU A 173 1.85 -11.31 2.72
N ILE A 174 1.14 -12.14 1.95
CA ILE A 174 -0.32 -12.21 1.99
C ILE A 174 -0.80 -12.69 3.36
N GLY A 175 -0.16 -13.71 3.93
CA GLY A 175 -0.45 -14.22 5.27
C GLY A 175 -0.27 -13.16 6.35
N VAL A 176 0.85 -12.42 6.32
CA VAL A 176 1.11 -11.31 7.25
C VAL A 176 0.01 -10.24 7.13
N LYS A 177 -0.35 -9.85 5.92
CA LYS A 177 -1.44 -8.89 5.68
C LYS A 177 -2.78 -9.44 6.19
N PHE A 178 -3.10 -10.70 5.93
CA PHE A 178 -4.34 -11.35 6.37
C PHE A 178 -4.46 -11.33 7.91
N HIS A 179 -3.40 -11.72 8.62
CA HIS A 179 -3.37 -11.71 10.08
C HIS A 179 -3.44 -10.29 10.65
N ALA A 180 -2.75 -9.32 10.05
CA ALA A 180 -2.85 -7.92 10.47
C ALA A 180 -4.28 -7.34 10.36
N LEU A 181 -5.08 -7.86 9.42
CA LEU A 181 -6.48 -7.45 9.24
C LEU A 181 -7.46 -8.26 10.11
N GLY A 182 -7.22 -9.56 10.24
CA GLY A 182 -8.18 -10.51 10.79
C GLY A 182 -8.04 -10.81 12.28
N ASP A 183 -6.81 -10.84 12.81
CA ASP A 183 -6.55 -11.31 14.18
C ASP A 183 -7.30 -10.51 15.25
N SER A 184 -7.45 -9.20 15.05
CA SER A 184 -8.21 -8.34 15.96
C SER A 184 -9.73 -8.48 15.81
N VAL A 185 -10.20 -9.12 14.74
CA VAL A 185 -11.64 -9.25 14.42
C VAL A 185 -12.19 -10.59 14.85
N ILE A 186 -11.57 -11.69 14.45
CA ILE A 186 -12.03 -13.07 14.71
C ILE A 186 -11.06 -13.89 15.57
N GLY A 187 -9.93 -13.30 15.95
CA GLY A 187 -8.88 -13.96 16.72
C GLY A 187 -7.91 -14.77 15.85
N LYS A 188 -6.65 -14.85 16.33
CA LYS A 188 -5.56 -15.52 15.59
C LYS A 188 -5.88 -16.97 15.22
N ALA A 189 -6.39 -17.76 16.17
CA ALA A 189 -6.70 -19.18 15.93
C ALA A 189 -7.80 -19.38 14.88
N ALA A 190 -8.77 -18.45 14.77
CA ALA A 190 -9.77 -18.48 13.70
C ALA A 190 -9.17 -18.07 12.36
N CYS A 191 -8.28 -17.08 12.35
CA CYS A 191 -7.53 -16.69 11.15
C CYS A 191 -6.66 -17.84 10.62
N ASP A 192 -5.94 -18.55 11.50
CA ASP A 192 -5.13 -19.73 11.12
C ASP A 192 -6.00 -20.80 10.44
N ARG A 193 -7.17 -21.12 11.03
CA ARG A 193 -8.11 -22.11 10.44
C ARG A 193 -8.68 -21.61 9.11
N LEU A 194 -9.09 -20.36 9.03
CA LEU A 194 -9.64 -19.76 7.80
C LEU A 194 -8.61 -19.74 6.69
N SER A 195 -7.37 -19.36 6.98
CA SER A 195 -6.27 -19.36 6.02
C SER A 195 -6.01 -20.77 5.47
N ALA A 196 -5.94 -21.79 6.36
CA ALA A 196 -5.76 -23.17 5.95
C ALA A 196 -6.92 -23.69 5.09
N ALA A 197 -8.16 -23.32 5.43
CA ALA A 197 -9.35 -23.68 4.66
C ALA A 197 -9.35 -23.03 3.27
N ILE A 198 -8.96 -21.75 3.16
CA ILE A 198 -8.85 -21.04 1.86
C ILE A 198 -7.79 -21.69 0.98
N LEU A 199 -6.61 -22.00 1.53
CA LEU A 199 -5.50 -22.63 0.79
C LEU A 199 -5.80 -24.07 0.36
N GLY A 200 -6.78 -24.73 1.00
CA GLY A 200 -7.26 -26.06 0.63
C GLY A 200 -8.69 -26.08 0.11
N MET A 201 -9.17 -24.95 -0.43
CA MET A 201 -10.59 -24.73 -0.76
C MET A 201 -11.15 -25.76 -1.76
N GLU A 202 -10.34 -26.29 -2.66
CA GLU A 202 -10.71 -27.34 -3.60
C GLU A 202 -11.11 -28.66 -2.94
N LYS A 203 -10.79 -28.85 -1.65
CA LYS A 203 -11.13 -30.02 -0.84
C LYS A 203 -12.40 -29.84 0.00
N ILE A 204 -12.95 -28.63 0.03
CA ILE A 204 -14.15 -28.30 0.81
C ILE A 204 -15.40 -28.72 0.04
N GLY A 205 -16.17 -29.61 0.62
CA GLY A 205 -17.42 -30.14 -0.01
C GLY A 205 -18.58 -29.13 -0.01
N ASN A 206 -18.58 -28.18 0.93
CA ASN A 206 -19.65 -27.21 1.08
C ASN A 206 -19.07 -25.83 1.49
N VAL A 207 -19.31 -24.82 0.65
CA VAL A 207 -18.84 -23.44 0.90
C VAL A 207 -19.31 -22.85 2.25
N ARG A 208 -20.41 -23.35 2.82
CA ARG A 208 -20.89 -22.95 4.16
C ARG A 208 -19.88 -23.25 5.27
N GLU A 209 -19.05 -24.27 5.10
CA GLU A 209 -17.97 -24.59 6.04
C GLU A 209 -16.94 -23.44 6.08
N LEU A 210 -16.60 -22.89 4.90
CA LEU A 210 -15.68 -21.77 4.79
C LEU A 210 -16.30 -20.48 5.39
N THR A 211 -17.54 -20.16 5.02
CA THR A 211 -18.21 -18.94 5.52
C THR A 211 -18.47 -18.98 7.02
N ALA A 212 -18.67 -20.16 7.61
CA ALA A 212 -18.81 -20.31 9.07
C ALA A 212 -17.54 -19.87 9.83
N LEU A 213 -16.36 -19.98 9.22
CA LEU A 213 -15.09 -19.55 9.83
C LEU A 213 -14.92 -18.03 9.86
N THR A 214 -15.73 -17.27 9.11
CA THR A 214 -15.66 -15.80 9.07
C THR A 214 -16.53 -15.11 10.10
N VAL A 215 -17.34 -15.88 10.84
CA VAL A 215 -18.26 -15.33 11.87
C VAL A 215 -17.51 -15.14 13.18
N ARG A 216 -17.73 -13.97 13.81
CA ARG A 216 -17.30 -13.75 15.21
C ARG A 216 -17.99 -14.75 16.12
N ALA A 217 -17.20 -15.41 16.96
CA ALA A 217 -17.71 -16.22 18.07
C ALA A 217 -18.31 -15.33 19.17
#